data_6d53173863200f6719c79352da242070
#
_entry.id   6d53173863200f6719c79352da242070
#
_cell.length_a   1.000
_cell.length_b   1.000
_cell.length_c   1.000
_cell.angle_alpha   90.00
_cell.angle_beta   90.00
_cell.angle_gamma   90.00
#
_symmetry.space_group_name_H-M   'P 1'
#
loop_
_entity.id
_entity.type
_entity.pdbx_description
1 polymer ?
#
loop_
_entity_poly.entity_id
_entity_poly.type
_entity_poly.pdbx_seq_one_letter_code
_entity_poly.pdbx_strand_id
1 'polypeptide(L)'
;MLRSYVEFGAAMPAKRSHEISEALVKAIRSYGGELRFNSKVTGFLSDETGRVTGVEVNGQKIYAREVISNIIPNNVFNMMEPKAVPQTDLKLANSREFGVSVMTIYLGLDCTREELGIDDYTTFIMNNQNPRVQHDTNGLYIVNCLNTVIPESSPKGTCTLFFTTLCYGKDFPKEVTPQTYKKYKNEIAEKYISEYEKLIGKDIRSHIEEISVATPATFARYLDTPDGTIYGYKLSGWDNLMSRVAHEAKEYTIPGLSFVGGHHIRGDGYCSAYYTGSFIGSRVVRKLKAADAAAQEAGK
;
A
#
# COMPACT_ATOMS: atom_id res chain seq x y z
N MET A 1 -7.38 -17.01 6.12
CA MET A 1 -7.39 -15.73 6.90
C MET A 1 -8.22 -15.89 8.18
N LEU A 2 -9.54 -16.16 8.15
CA LEU A 2 -10.36 -16.26 9.36
C LEU A 2 -9.81 -17.27 10.39
N ARG A 3 -9.41 -18.46 9.93
CA ARG A 3 -8.82 -19.50 10.79
C ARG A 3 -7.57 -19.00 11.53
N SER A 4 -6.70 -18.24 10.91
CA SER A 4 -5.49 -17.73 11.57
C SER A 4 -5.81 -16.74 12.70
N TYR A 5 -6.86 -15.93 12.55
CA TYR A 5 -7.31 -15.07 13.65
C TYR A 5 -7.85 -15.87 14.82
N VAL A 6 -8.55 -16.98 14.55
CA VAL A 6 -9.08 -17.86 15.61
C VAL A 6 -7.95 -18.64 16.30
N GLU A 7 -6.97 -19.14 15.55
CA GLU A 7 -5.90 -19.97 16.10
C GLU A 7 -4.78 -19.13 16.79
N PHE A 8 -4.42 -17.98 16.24
CA PHE A 8 -3.25 -17.20 16.68
C PHE A 8 -3.62 -15.85 17.29
N GLY A 9 -4.90 -15.47 17.25
CA GLY A 9 -5.36 -14.16 17.66
C GLY A 9 -4.96 -13.05 16.67
N ALA A 10 -5.31 -11.82 17.05
CA ALA A 10 -4.87 -10.62 16.38
C ALA A 10 -3.78 -9.94 17.23
N ALA A 11 -2.69 -9.54 16.61
CA ALA A 11 -1.60 -8.85 17.27
C ALA A 11 -1.20 -7.60 16.47
N MET A 12 -0.78 -6.58 17.20
CA MET A 12 -0.23 -5.35 16.64
C MET A 12 1.19 -5.15 17.19
N PRO A 13 2.13 -4.67 16.37
CA PRO A 13 3.44 -4.27 16.89
C PRO A 13 3.30 -3.19 17.95
N ALA A 14 4.04 -3.30 19.07
CA ALA A 14 3.92 -2.40 20.23
C ALA A 14 4.11 -0.92 19.86
N LYS A 15 4.94 -0.63 18.84
CA LYS A 15 5.18 0.71 18.31
C LYS A 15 4.55 0.92 16.93
N ARG A 16 3.40 0.27 16.66
CA ARG A 16 2.65 0.37 15.41
C ARG A 16 3.36 -0.32 14.22
N SER A 17 2.74 -0.25 13.05
CA SER A 17 3.25 -0.90 11.82
C SER A 17 4.64 -0.40 11.37
N HIS A 18 5.05 0.79 11.76
CA HIS A 18 6.38 1.33 11.45
C HIS A 18 7.51 0.46 12.03
N GLU A 19 7.28 -0.18 13.17
CA GLU A 19 8.26 -1.07 13.81
C GLU A 19 8.65 -2.27 12.91
N ILE A 20 7.72 -2.75 12.09
CA ILE A 20 8.02 -3.81 11.10
C ILE A 20 9.04 -3.30 10.08
N SER A 21 8.85 -2.09 9.57
CA SER A 21 9.80 -1.47 8.64
C SER A 21 11.16 -1.23 9.28
N GLU A 22 11.20 -0.77 10.53
CA GLU A 22 12.44 -0.60 11.28
C GLU A 22 13.18 -1.92 11.49
N ALA A 23 12.47 -3.00 11.80
CA ALA A 23 13.06 -4.33 11.96
C ALA A 23 13.69 -4.81 10.64
N LEU A 24 13.02 -4.61 9.51
CA LEU A 24 13.56 -4.93 8.18
C LEU A 24 14.78 -4.07 7.84
N VAL A 25 14.76 -2.77 8.15
CA VAL A 25 15.93 -1.88 7.97
C VAL A 25 17.13 -2.37 8.78
N LYS A 26 16.91 -2.73 10.05
CA LYS A 26 17.97 -3.30 10.91
C LYS A 26 18.53 -4.59 10.32
N ALA A 27 17.66 -5.48 9.84
CA ALA A 27 18.07 -6.74 9.21
C ALA A 27 18.91 -6.48 7.94
N ILE A 28 18.45 -5.61 7.01
CA ILE A 28 19.19 -5.27 5.79
C ILE A 28 20.60 -4.77 6.14
N ARG A 29 20.70 -3.85 7.09
CA ARG A 29 22.00 -3.29 7.51
C ARG A 29 22.91 -4.33 8.15
N SER A 30 22.35 -5.24 8.95
CA SER A 30 23.15 -6.28 9.62
C SER A 30 23.77 -7.29 8.64
N TYR A 31 23.17 -7.42 7.45
CA TYR A 31 23.71 -8.22 6.34
C TYR A 31 24.54 -7.40 5.34
N GLY A 32 24.92 -6.16 5.68
CA GLY A 32 25.74 -5.29 4.84
C GLY A 32 24.99 -4.63 3.69
N GLY A 33 23.67 -4.67 3.70
CA GLY A 33 22.83 -3.97 2.71
C GLY A 33 22.79 -2.46 2.97
N GLU A 34 22.67 -1.68 1.92
CA GLU A 34 22.56 -0.22 1.95
C GLU A 34 21.10 0.23 1.77
N LEU A 35 20.69 1.24 2.55
CA LEU A 35 19.41 1.94 2.38
C LEU A 35 19.68 3.41 2.05
N ARG A 36 19.03 3.88 0.99
CA ARG A 36 19.08 5.26 0.53
C ARG A 36 17.67 5.86 0.61
N PHE A 37 17.51 6.84 1.50
CA PHE A 37 16.29 7.66 1.58
C PHE A 37 16.40 8.88 0.67
N ASN A 38 15.27 9.51 0.36
CA ASN A 38 15.18 10.65 -0.55
C ASN A 38 15.84 10.37 -1.92
N SER A 39 15.71 9.14 -2.39
CA SER A 39 16.39 8.61 -3.56
C SER A 39 15.34 8.08 -4.55
N LYS A 40 14.65 9.01 -5.23
CA LYS A 40 13.64 8.66 -6.24
C LYS A 40 14.32 8.05 -7.46
N VAL A 41 13.88 6.85 -7.85
CA VAL A 41 14.25 6.25 -9.13
C VAL A 41 13.54 7.03 -10.25
N THR A 42 14.29 7.48 -11.23
CA THR A 42 13.83 8.29 -12.37
C THR A 42 13.93 7.58 -13.71
N GLY A 43 14.66 6.45 -13.77
CA GLY A 43 14.83 5.67 -14.99
C GLY A 43 15.31 4.25 -14.71
N PHE A 44 15.13 3.38 -15.69
CA PHE A 44 15.69 2.04 -15.72
C PHE A 44 16.70 1.93 -16.84
N LEU A 45 17.86 1.36 -16.53
CA LEU A 45 18.95 1.13 -17.49
C LEU A 45 18.76 -0.25 -18.12
N SER A 46 18.81 -0.32 -19.45
CA SER A 46 18.73 -1.58 -20.19
C SER A 46 19.91 -1.72 -21.13
N ASP A 47 20.37 -2.95 -21.35
CA ASP A 47 21.34 -3.27 -22.38
C ASP A 47 20.68 -3.43 -23.76
N GLU A 48 21.48 -3.75 -24.78
CA GLU A 48 21.02 -3.91 -26.17
C GLU A 48 20.01 -5.08 -26.32
N THR A 49 20.00 -6.03 -25.40
CA THR A 49 19.07 -7.17 -25.38
C THR A 49 17.73 -6.85 -24.72
N GLY A 50 17.60 -5.63 -24.15
CA GLY A 50 16.43 -5.22 -23.37
C GLY A 50 16.46 -5.70 -21.91
N ARG A 51 17.57 -6.29 -21.47
CA ARG A 51 17.75 -6.69 -20.06
C ARG A 51 17.97 -5.45 -19.20
N VAL A 52 17.25 -5.36 -18.09
CA VAL A 52 17.49 -4.32 -17.07
C VAL A 52 18.80 -4.61 -16.34
N THR A 53 19.68 -3.62 -16.34
CA THR A 53 21.04 -3.66 -15.79
C THR A 53 21.25 -2.68 -14.64
N GLY A 54 20.23 -1.92 -14.28
CA GLY A 54 20.30 -0.94 -13.19
C GLY A 54 19.18 0.09 -13.24
N VAL A 55 19.36 1.14 -12.45
CA VAL A 55 18.42 2.25 -12.32
C VAL A 55 19.16 3.58 -12.31
N GLU A 56 18.42 4.65 -12.63
CA GLU A 56 18.88 6.02 -12.45
C GLU A 56 18.22 6.63 -11.20
N VAL A 57 19.03 7.22 -10.33
CA VAL A 57 18.61 7.85 -9.09
C VAL A 57 19.32 9.20 -8.94
N ASN A 58 18.56 10.28 -8.87
CA ASN A 58 19.13 11.63 -8.73
C ASN A 58 20.23 11.94 -9.77
N GLY A 59 20.05 11.50 -11.03
CA GLY A 59 21.00 11.69 -12.11
C GLY A 59 22.23 10.76 -12.08
N GLN A 60 22.30 9.84 -11.10
CA GLN A 60 23.36 8.84 -11.00
C GLN A 60 22.88 7.46 -11.46
N LYS A 61 23.70 6.78 -12.24
CA LYS A 61 23.45 5.40 -12.65
C LYS A 61 23.93 4.41 -11.61
N ILE A 62 23.05 3.54 -11.16
CA ILE A 62 23.35 2.46 -10.22
C ILE A 62 23.13 1.14 -10.94
N TYR A 63 24.21 0.40 -11.17
CA TYR A 63 24.17 -0.88 -11.87
C TYR A 63 23.90 -2.03 -10.91
N ALA A 64 23.11 -3.00 -11.37
CA ALA A 64 22.76 -4.21 -10.63
C ALA A 64 22.56 -5.39 -11.58
N ARG A 65 22.85 -6.59 -11.10
CA ARG A 65 22.58 -7.82 -11.85
C ARG A 65 21.10 -8.16 -11.97
N GLU A 66 20.33 -7.81 -10.95
CA GLU A 66 18.88 -7.96 -10.87
C GLU A 66 18.28 -6.76 -10.13
N VAL A 67 17.12 -6.31 -10.57
CA VAL A 67 16.33 -5.25 -9.95
C VAL A 67 15.01 -5.83 -9.50
N ILE A 68 14.62 -5.54 -8.26
CA ILE A 68 13.29 -5.87 -7.71
C ILE A 68 12.56 -4.56 -7.47
N SER A 69 11.43 -4.38 -8.13
CA SER A 69 10.63 -3.16 -8.05
C SER A 69 9.35 -3.37 -7.25
N ASN A 70 9.09 -2.50 -6.28
CA ASN A 70 7.81 -2.35 -5.61
C ASN A 70 7.00 -1.15 -6.16
N ILE A 71 7.40 -0.62 -7.32
CA ILE A 71 6.67 0.41 -8.05
C ILE A 71 5.67 -0.28 -8.97
N ILE A 72 4.47 0.29 -9.12
CA ILE A 72 3.45 -0.29 -9.99
C ILE A 72 3.98 -0.38 -11.43
N PRO A 73 3.78 -1.50 -12.14
CA PRO A 73 4.38 -1.75 -13.45
C PRO A 73 4.14 -0.64 -14.48
N ASN A 74 2.96 -0.02 -14.51
CA ASN A 74 2.66 1.10 -15.41
C ASN A 74 3.67 2.25 -15.23
N ASN A 75 4.00 2.63 -14.02
CA ASN A 75 4.97 3.68 -13.74
C ASN A 75 6.40 3.26 -14.11
N VAL A 76 6.74 1.99 -13.85
CA VAL A 76 8.04 1.43 -14.25
C VAL A 76 8.20 1.49 -15.78
N PHE A 77 7.19 1.03 -16.51
CA PHE A 77 7.24 1.04 -17.99
C PHE A 77 7.33 2.45 -18.58
N ASN A 78 6.71 3.44 -17.92
CA ASN A 78 6.86 4.85 -18.29
C ASN A 78 8.27 5.42 -18.04
N MET A 79 9.06 4.80 -17.17
CA MET A 79 10.45 5.18 -16.86
C MET A 79 11.47 4.39 -17.69
N MET A 80 11.04 3.42 -18.49
CA MET A 80 11.89 2.61 -19.35
C MET A 80 11.91 3.16 -20.80
N GLU A 81 12.97 2.86 -21.53
CA GLU A 81 12.95 3.09 -22.98
C GLU A 81 11.86 2.24 -23.63
N PRO A 82 11.01 2.80 -24.51
CA PRO A 82 9.87 2.07 -25.10
C PRO A 82 10.24 0.75 -25.77
N LYS A 83 11.44 0.69 -26.39
CA LYS A 83 11.95 -0.53 -27.06
C LYS A 83 12.30 -1.66 -26.08
N ALA A 84 12.57 -1.33 -24.81
CA ALA A 84 12.92 -2.31 -23.77
C ALA A 84 11.67 -2.92 -23.09
N VAL A 85 10.48 -2.39 -23.35
CA VAL A 85 9.23 -2.90 -22.79
C VAL A 85 8.53 -3.82 -23.79
N PRO A 86 8.40 -5.14 -23.51
CA PRO A 86 7.65 -6.04 -24.37
C PRO A 86 6.20 -5.60 -24.53
N GLN A 87 5.68 -5.65 -25.75
CA GLN A 87 4.29 -5.25 -26.03
C GLN A 87 3.25 -6.07 -25.26
N THR A 88 3.55 -7.33 -24.96
CA THR A 88 2.71 -8.20 -24.12
C THR A 88 2.61 -7.69 -22.70
N ASP A 89 3.74 -7.26 -22.12
CA ASP A 89 3.83 -6.76 -20.75
C ASP A 89 3.11 -5.41 -20.62
N LEU A 90 3.30 -4.53 -21.60
CA LEU A 90 2.62 -3.24 -21.67
C LEU A 90 1.09 -3.42 -21.79
N LYS A 91 0.64 -4.34 -22.67
CA LYS A 91 -0.78 -4.65 -22.82
C LYS A 91 -1.36 -5.23 -21.54
N LEU A 92 -0.65 -6.13 -20.87
CA LEU A 92 -1.10 -6.71 -19.59
C LEU A 92 -1.29 -5.64 -18.52
N ALA A 93 -0.30 -4.78 -18.31
CA ALA A 93 -0.37 -3.71 -17.32
C ALA A 93 -1.52 -2.72 -17.62
N ASN A 94 -1.69 -2.34 -18.91
CA ASN A 94 -2.71 -1.37 -19.31
C ASN A 94 -4.13 -1.95 -19.38
N SER A 95 -4.29 -3.27 -19.42
CA SER A 95 -5.60 -3.93 -19.36
C SER A 95 -6.13 -4.12 -17.94
N ARG A 96 -5.30 -3.92 -16.93
CA ARG A 96 -5.67 -4.03 -15.52
C ARG A 96 -6.31 -2.75 -15.01
N GLU A 97 -7.36 -2.89 -14.20
CA GLU A 97 -7.95 -1.78 -13.47
C GLU A 97 -7.17 -1.52 -12.17
N PHE A 98 -7.03 -0.25 -11.82
CA PHE A 98 -6.44 0.09 -10.52
C PHE A 98 -7.38 -0.28 -9.38
N GLY A 99 -6.80 -0.75 -8.29
CA GLY A 99 -7.49 -1.17 -7.10
C GLY A 99 -8.03 -0.01 -6.28
N VAL A 100 -8.52 -0.35 -5.11
CA VAL A 100 -9.08 0.65 -4.19
C VAL A 100 -8.02 1.61 -3.68
N SER A 101 -8.46 2.83 -3.43
CA SER A 101 -7.83 3.82 -2.58
C SER A 101 -8.58 3.89 -1.25
N VAL A 102 -8.19 4.79 -0.40
CA VAL A 102 -8.87 5.05 0.88
C VAL A 102 -9.06 6.54 1.10
N MET A 103 -10.04 6.85 1.93
CA MET A 103 -10.10 8.12 2.66
C MET A 103 -9.91 7.84 4.14
N THR A 104 -9.10 8.66 4.79
CA THR A 104 -8.91 8.57 6.23
C THR A 104 -9.01 9.94 6.86
N ILE A 105 -9.80 10.03 7.93
CA ILE A 105 -9.93 11.21 8.77
C ILE A 105 -9.23 10.90 10.07
N TYR A 106 -8.25 11.68 10.45
CA TYR A 106 -7.52 11.57 11.71
C TYR A 106 -7.96 12.70 12.63
N LEU A 107 -8.34 12.35 13.86
CA LEU A 107 -8.74 13.29 14.89
C LEU A 107 -7.80 13.15 16.10
N GLY A 108 -7.31 14.28 16.61
CA GLY A 108 -6.76 14.41 17.94
C GLY A 108 -7.83 15.07 18.83
N LEU A 109 -8.16 14.41 19.95
CA LEU A 109 -9.24 14.83 20.83
C LEU A 109 -8.68 15.17 22.22
N ASP A 110 -9.20 16.23 22.84
CA ASP A 110 -8.88 16.68 24.21
C ASP A 110 -9.65 15.92 25.31
N CYS A 111 -10.20 14.77 24.98
CA CYS A 111 -10.88 13.88 25.90
C CYS A 111 -10.31 12.46 25.81
N THR A 112 -10.61 11.65 26.82
CA THR A 112 -10.18 10.24 26.87
C THR A 112 -11.17 9.36 26.09
N ARG A 113 -10.70 8.17 25.67
CA ARG A 113 -11.57 7.18 25.05
C ARG A 113 -12.68 6.67 25.96
N GLU A 114 -12.40 6.64 27.30
CA GLU A 114 -13.36 6.23 28.32
C GLU A 114 -14.53 7.21 28.41
N GLU A 115 -14.29 8.53 28.31
CA GLU A 115 -15.34 9.56 28.27
C GLU A 115 -16.24 9.40 27.06
N LEU A 116 -15.71 8.93 25.94
CA LEU A 116 -16.46 8.59 24.74
C LEU A 116 -17.12 7.21 24.78
N GLY A 117 -16.78 6.37 25.76
CA GLY A 117 -17.27 5.01 25.86
C GLY A 117 -16.71 4.07 24.80
N ILE A 118 -15.45 4.30 24.38
CA ILE A 118 -14.79 3.51 23.34
C ILE A 118 -13.86 2.48 23.99
N ASP A 119 -14.26 1.21 23.93
CA ASP A 119 -13.52 0.08 24.51
C ASP A 119 -12.76 -0.73 23.47
N ASP A 120 -13.22 -0.73 22.22
CA ASP A 120 -12.64 -1.52 21.13
C ASP A 120 -11.65 -0.72 20.30
N TYR A 121 -10.55 -1.39 19.88
CA TYR A 121 -9.58 -0.80 18.96
C TYR A 121 -10.20 -0.49 17.61
N THR A 122 -11.04 -1.40 17.11
CA THR A 122 -11.61 -1.29 15.75
C THR A 122 -13.12 -1.53 15.79
N THR A 123 -13.87 -0.56 15.33
CA THR A 123 -15.32 -0.67 15.11
C THR A 123 -15.62 -0.60 13.63
N PHE A 124 -16.25 -1.66 13.08
CA PHE A 124 -16.75 -1.68 11.72
C PHE A 124 -18.19 -1.17 11.69
N ILE A 125 -18.43 -0.13 10.91
CA ILE A 125 -19.75 0.47 10.75
C ILE A 125 -20.24 0.19 9.34
N MET A 126 -21.41 -0.46 9.27
CA MET A 126 -22.01 -0.91 8.01
C MET A 126 -23.47 -0.44 7.94
N ASN A 127 -23.82 0.24 6.89
CA ASN A 127 -25.20 0.70 6.65
C ASN A 127 -26.11 -0.42 6.12
N ASN A 128 -25.53 -1.54 5.68
CA ASN A 128 -26.28 -2.66 5.14
C ASN A 128 -25.61 -3.98 5.49
N GLN A 129 -26.40 -4.97 5.93
CA GLN A 129 -25.92 -6.32 6.25
C GLN A 129 -25.70 -7.20 5.00
N ASN A 130 -26.13 -6.75 3.81
CA ASN A 130 -25.92 -7.49 2.58
C ASN A 130 -24.47 -7.31 2.07
N PRO A 131 -23.63 -8.37 2.08
CA PRO A 131 -22.24 -8.26 1.66
C PRO A 131 -22.06 -7.87 0.18
N ARG A 132 -23.09 -8.05 -0.65
CA ARG A 132 -23.03 -7.63 -2.06
C ARG A 132 -23.16 -6.12 -2.25
N VAL A 133 -23.80 -5.42 -1.31
CA VAL A 133 -23.97 -3.96 -1.33
C VAL A 133 -22.76 -3.26 -0.71
N GLN A 134 -21.96 -3.98 0.06
CA GLN A 134 -20.74 -3.44 0.69
C GLN A 134 -19.60 -3.12 -0.30
N HIS A 135 -19.74 -3.53 -1.55
CA HIS A 135 -18.85 -3.10 -2.62
C HIS A 135 -19.07 -1.64 -3.07
N ASP A 136 -20.17 -1.04 -2.63
CA ASP A 136 -20.43 0.37 -2.84
C ASP A 136 -19.76 1.15 -1.69
N THR A 137 -18.83 2.03 -2.05
CA THR A 137 -17.96 2.79 -1.15
C THR A 137 -18.70 3.69 -0.15
N ASN A 138 -20.03 3.76 -0.22
CA ASN A 138 -20.87 4.60 0.63
C ASN A 138 -21.41 3.92 1.90
N GLY A 139 -21.12 2.66 2.13
CA GLY A 139 -21.79 1.88 3.17
C GLY A 139 -20.91 1.32 4.29
N LEU A 140 -19.59 1.31 4.12
CA LEU A 140 -18.65 0.75 5.09
C LEU A 140 -17.57 1.74 5.46
N TYR A 141 -17.41 1.98 6.74
CA TYR A 141 -16.20 2.62 7.26
C TYR A 141 -15.76 1.99 8.58
N ILE A 142 -14.53 2.21 8.94
CA ILE A 142 -13.89 1.66 10.12
C ILE A 142 -13.52 2.84 11.01
N VAL A 143 -13.81 2.74 12.29
CA VAL A 143 -13.30 3.68 13.31
C VAL A 143 -12.29 2.94 14.17
N ASN A 144 -11.11 3.51 14.28
CA ASN A 144 -10.06 2.98 15.14
C ASN A 144 -9.74 3.98 16.27
N CYS A 145 -9.58 3.46 17.48
CA CYS A 145 -9.03 4.18 18.62
C CYS A 145 -7.74 3.54 19.08
N LEU A 146 -6.60 4.15 18.77
CA LEU A 146 -5.30 3.55 19.05
C LEU A 146 -5.02 3.45 20.56
N ASN A 147 -5.58 4.36 21.35
CA ASN A 147 -5.38 4.41 22.81
C ASN A 147 -5.96 3.19 23.55
N THR A 148 -6.83 2.38 22.91
CA THR A 148 -7.33 1.13 23.48
C THR A 148 -6.26 0.04 23.59
N VAL A 149 -5.27 0.05 22.70
CA VAL A 149 -4.19 -0.96 22.61
C VAL A 149 -2.81 -0.38 22.86
N ILE A 150 -2.64 0.93 22.66
CA ILE A 150 -1.42 1.68 22.94
C ILE A 150 -1.82 2.96 23.69
N PRO A 151 -2.00 2.89 25.01
CA PRO A 151 -2.48 4.03 25.81
C PRO A 151 -1.62 5.30 25.67
N GLU A 152 -0.32 5.12 25.46
CA GLU A 152 0.67 6.20 25.28
C GLU A 152 0.73 6.76 23.86
N SER A 153 -0.20 6.39 22.98
CA SER A 153 -0.22 6.87 21.59
C SER A 153 -0.56 8.36 21.46
N SER A 154 -1.12 8.95 22.50
CA SER A 154 -1.38 10.39 22.63
C SER A 154 -1.06 10.88 24.05
N PRO A 155 -0.98 12.19 24.30
CA PRO A 155 -0.79 12.76 25.63
C PRO A 155 -1.85 12.29 26.62
N LYS A 156 -1.50 12.28 27.92
CA LYS A 156 -2.44 11.89 28.98
C LYS A 156 -3.66 12.81 28.98
N GLY A 157 -4.85 12.21 29.07
CA GLY A 157 -6.13 12.95 29.03
C GLY A 157 -6.66 13.19 27.63
N THR A 158 -6.00 12.65 26.61
CA THR A 158 -6.39 12.79 25.19
C THR A 158 -6.57 11.43 24.54
N CYS A 159 -7.21 11.39 23.37
CA CYS A 159 -7.21 10.19 22.52
C CYS A 159 -7.17 10.54 21.03
N THR A 160 -6.91 9.54 20.22
CA THR A 160 -6.92 9.66 18.77
C THR A 160 -7.96 8.74 18.15
N LEU A 161 -8.77 9.30 17.24
CA LEU A 161 -9.68 8.50 16.40
C LEU A 161 -9.27 8.63 14.95
N PHE A 162 -9.41 7.55 14.19
CA PHE A 162 -9.31 7.63 12.75
C PHE A 162 -10.36 6.80 12.05
N PHE A 163 -11.02 7.46 11.12
CA PHE A 163 -12.07 6.91 10.29
C PHE A 163 -11.45 6.53 8.95
N THR A 164 -11.66 5.31 8.52
CA THR A 164 -11.13 4.85 7.23
C THR A 164 -12.26 4.23 6.42
N THR A 165 -12.41 4.70 5.18
CA THR A 165 -13.34 4.12 4.19
C THR A 165 -12.62 3.82 2.90
N LEU A 166 -13.01 2.70 2.26
CA LEU A 166 -12.53 2.36 0.93
C LEU A 166 -13.21 3.26 -0.11
N CYS A 167 -12.47 3.65 -1.13
CA CYS A 167 -12.98 4.39 -2.28
C CYS A 167 -12.15 4.08 -3.52
N TYR A 168 -12.68 4.38 -4.69
CA TYR A 168 -11.91 4.30 -5.93
C TYR A 168 -11.44 5.69 -6.34
N GLY A 169 -10.16 5.82 -6.67
CA GLY A 169 -9.62 7.11 -7.11
C GLY A 169 -10.24 7.63 -8.39
N LYS A 170 -10.74 6.74 -9.26
CA LYS A 170 -11.50 7.12 -10.45
C LYS A 170 -12.81 7.87 -10.16
N ASP A 171 -13.40 7.66 -8.99
CA ASP A 171 -14.63 8.32 -8.53
C ASP A 171 -14.33 9.63 -7.77
N PHE A 172 -13.06 9.92 -7.51
CA PHE A 172 -12.63 11.17 -6.91
C PHE A 172 -12.67 12.30 -7.96
N PRO A 173 -13.06 13.54 -7.58
CA PRO A 173 -13.09 14.67 -8.52
C PRO A 173 -11.74 14.86 -9.22
N LYS A 174 -11.75 14.86 -10.55
CA LYS A 174 -10.52 14.98 -11.37
C LYS A 174 -9.97 16.41 -11.37
N GLU A 175 -10.86 17.40 -11.30
CA GLU A 175 -10.49 18.80 -11.26
C GLU A 175 -10.76 19.35 -9.87
N VAL A 176 -9.69 19.54 -9.10
CA VAL A 176 -9.76 20.13 -7.77
C VAL A 176 -8.87 21.37 -7.68
N THR A 177 -9.46 22.49 -7.29
CA THR A 177 -8.71 23.65 -6.82
C THR A 177 -8.41 23.49 -5.33
N PRO A 178 -7.47 24.26 -4.75
CA PRO A 178 -7.25 24.24 -3.30
C PRO A 178 -8.54 24.47 -2.48
N GLN A 179 -9.42 25.35 -2.96
CA GLN A 179 -10.68 25.70 -2.30
C GLN A 179 -11.70 24.56 -2.37
N THR A 180 -11.94 24.00 -3.57
CA THR A 180 -12.86 22.86 -3.75
C THR A 180 -12.35 21.63 -3.04
N TYR A 181 -11.03 21.40 -3.00
CA TYR A 181 -10.44 20.30 -2.28
C TYR A 181 -10.62 20.40 -0.77
N LYS A 182 -10.41 21.62 -0.20
CA LYS A 182 -10.66 21.87 1.22
C LYS A 182 -12.15 21.66 1.57
N LYS A 183 -13.05 22.18 0.75
CA LYS A 183 -14.50 22.01 0.93
C LYS A 183 -14.87 20.53 0.94
N TYR A 184 -14.42 19.77 -0.04
CA TYR A 184 -14.65 18.31 -0.15
C TYR A 184 -14.16 17.53 1.08
N LYS A 185 -12.95 17.85 1.58
CA LYS A 185 -12.44 17.26 2.82
C LYS A 185 -13.31 17.52 4.02
N ASN A 186 -13.76 18.76 4.16
CA ASN A 186 -14.62 19.16 5.27
C ASN A 186 -15.99 18.48 5.21
N GLU A 187 -16.61 18.40 4.04
CA GLU A 187 -17.91 17.74 3.86
C GLU A 187 -17.85 16.25 4.22
N ILE A 188 -16.76 15.57 3.83
CA ILE A 188 -16.56 14.16 4.16
C ILE A 188 -16.29 13.96 5.65
N ALA A 189 -15.42 14.77 6.25
CA ALA A 189 -15.15 14.71 7.67
C ALA A 189 -16.43 14.91 8.48
N GLU A 190 -17.18 15.94 8.12
CA GLU A 190 -18.46 16.27 8.75
C GLU A 190 -19.47 15.13 8.67
N LYS A 191 -19.59 14.50 7.52
CA LYS A 191 -20.45 13.33 7.33
C LYS A 191 -20.13 12.21 8.32
N TYR A 192 -18.88 11.73 8.32
CA TYR A 192 -18.49 10.57 9.13
C TYR A 192 -18.47 10.88 10.64
N ILE A 193 -18.06 12.08 11.03
CA ILE A 193 -18.10 12.50 12.45
C ILE A 193 -19.55 12.54 12.91
N SER A 194 -20.47 13.19 12.16
CA SER A 194 -21.89 13.27 12.50
C SER A 194 -22.57 11.89 12.57
N GLU A 195 -22.24 10.99 11.67
CA GLU A 195 -22.77 9.62 11.69
C GLU A 195 -22.30 8.85 12.93
N TYR A 196 -21.04 9.00 13.29
CA TYR A 196 -20.46 8.29 14.44
C TYR A 196 -20.93 8.86 15.76
N GLU A 197 -21.03 10.18 15.90
CA GLU A 197 -21.62 10.85 17.08
C GLU A 197 -23.04 10.35 17.38
N LYS A 198 -23.87 10.23 16.33
CA LYS A 198 -25.22 9.68 16.46
C LYS A 198 -25.21 8.22 16.93
N LEU A 199 -24.25 7.44 16.44
CA LEU A 199 -24.13 6.02 16.78
C LEU A 199 -23.73 5.79 18.23
N ILE A 200 -22.73 6.54 18.73
CA ILE A 200 -22.24 6.39 20.10
C ILE A 200 -22.98 7.25 21.13
N GLY A 201 -23.81 8.20 20.66
CA GLY A 201 -24.54 9.11 21.56
C GLY A 201 -23.62 10.07 22.32
N LYS A 202 -22.48 10.44 21.76
CA LYS A 202 -21.48 11.34 22.37
C LYS A 202 -21.10 12.45 21.41
N ASP A 203 -20.76 13.61 21.95
CA ASP A 203 -20.21 14.73 21.23
C ASP A 203 -18.69 14.51 21.04
N ILE A 204 -18.25 14.38 19.82
CA ILE A 204 -16.82 14.30 19.45
C ILE A 204 -16.32 15.67 19.02
N ARG A 205 -17.20 16.42 18.38
CA ARG A 205 -16.87 17.65 17.67
C ARG A 205 -16.31 18.72 18.58
N SER A 206 -16.90 18.88 19.77
CA SER A 206 -16.42 19.83 20.77
C SER A 206 -15.04 19.50 21.34
N HIS A 207 -14.59 18.26 21.16
CA HIS A 207 -13.30 17.73 21.62
C HIS A 207 -12.21 17.73 20.55
N ILE A 208 -12.50 18.17 19.30
CA ILE A 208 -11.51 18.12 18.23
C ILE A 208 -10.51 19.28 18.40
N GLU A 209 -9.26 18.94 18.75
CA GLU A 209 -8.14 19.87 18.73
C GLU A 209 -7.42 19.84 17.39
N GLU A 210 -7.31 18.68 16.77
CA GLU A 210 -6.58 18.49 15.51
C GLU A 210 -7.38 17.61 14.55
N ILE A 211 -7.42 17.98 13.27
CA ILE A 211 -8.04 17.22 12.20
C ILE A 211 -7.16 17.17 10.96
N SER A 212 -6.94 15.98 10.45
CA SER A 212 -6.27 15.78 9.17
C SER A 212 -7.07 14.80 8.30
N VAL A 213 -7.21 15.12 7.01
CA VAL A 213 -7.97 14.28 6.07
C VAL A 213 -7.07 13.88 4.90
N ALA A 214 -6.83 12.59 4.75
CA ALA A 214 -6.19 12.00 3.57
C ALA A 214 -7.25 11.46 2.59
N THR A 215 -7.04 11.71 1.32
CA THR A 215 -7.95 11.34 0.22
C THR A 215 -7.18 10.56 -0.84
N PRO A 216 -7.82 10.01 -1.88
CA PRO A 216 -7.11 9.41 -3.01
C PRO A 216 -6.04 10.32 -3.63
N ALA A 217 -6.30 11.64 -3.71
CA ALA A 217 -5.29 12.60 -4.19
C ALA A 217 -4.08 12.71 -3.25
N THR A 218 -4.28 12.57 -1.94
CA THR A 218 -3.19 12.51 -0.96
C THR A 218 -2.34 11.27 -1.21
N PHE A 219 -2.97 10.09 -1.35
CA PHE A 219 -2.27 8.84 -1.60
C PHE A 219 -1.56 8.83 -2.96
N ALA A 220 -2.19 9.33 -4.03
CA ALA A 220 -1.56 9.49 -5.34
C ALA A 220 -0.27 10.33 -5.24
N ARG A 221 -0.31 11.43 -4.50
CA ARG A 221 0.84 12.32 -4.31
C ARG A 221 1.98 11.65 -3.53
N TYR A 222 1.67 10.94 -2.45
CA TYR A 222 2.71 10.38 -1.57
C TYR A 222 3.24 9.03 -2.02
N LEU A 223 2.39 8.20 -2.65
CA LEU A 223 2.76 6.86 -3.10
C LEU A 223 3.17 6.82 -4.58
N ASP A 224 2.93 7.91 -5.31
CA ASP A 224 3.13 7.98 -6.77
C ASP A 224 2.38 6.85 -7.51
N THR A 225 1.16 6.54 -7.05
CA THR A 225 0.33 5.47 -7.62
C THR A 225 -0.83 6.07 -8.42
N PRO A 226 -1.18 5.48 -9.57
CA PRO A 226 -2.34 5.90 -10.34
C PRO A 226 -3.61 5.83 -9.48
N ASP A 227 -4.47 6.86 -9.58
CA ASP A 227 -5.72 7.00 -8.84
C ASP A 227 -5.57 6.88 -7.29
N GLY A 228 -4.33 7.01 -6.77
CA GLY A 228 -4.05 6.85 -5.35
C GLY A 228 -4.31 5.45 -4.82
N THR A 229 -4.25 4.42 -5.68
CA THR A 229 -4.45 3.05 -5.23
C THR A 229 -3.42 2.65 -4.18
N ILE A 230 -3.90 1.99 -3.11
CA ILE A 230 -3.06 1.46 -2.03
C ILE A 230 -2.82 -0.05 -2.16
N TYR A 231 -3.61 -0.73 -3.00
CA TYR A 231 -3.55 -2.19 -3.17
C TYR A 231 -3.10 -2.62 -4.58
N GLY A 232 -2.67 -1.68 -5.42
CA GLY A 232 -2.24 -2.01 -6.78
C GLY A 232 -3.41 -2.27 -7.72
N TYR A 233 -3.44 -3.42 -8.38
CA TYR A 233 -4.49 -3.76 -9.33
C TYR A 233 -5.69 -4.44 -8.68
N LYS A 234 -6.89 -4.05 -9.12
CA LYS A 234 -8.14 -4.67 -8.74
C LYS A 234 -8.20 -6.13 -9.22
N LEU A 235 -8.66 -7.01 -8.35
CA LEU A 235 -9.01 -8.37 -8.75
C LEU A 235 -10.28 -8.34 -9.60
N SER A 236 -10.23 -8.94 -10.77
CA SER A 236 -11.34 -9.02 -11.74
C SER A 236 -11.61 -10.46 -12.18
N GLY A 237 -12.63 -10.68 -13.01
CA GLY A 237 -12.97 -12.02 -13.46
C GLY A 237 -11.82 -12.74 -14.18
N TRP A 238 -11.09 -12.03 -15.04
CA TRP A 238 -9.96 -12.59 -15.79
C TRP A 238 -8.62 -12.47 -15.02
N ASP A 239 -8.44 -11.40 -14.22
CA ASP A 239 -7.25 -11.12 -13.43
C ASP A 239 -7.53 -11.39 -11.95
N ASN A 240 -7.94 -12.60 -11.64
CA ASN A 240 -8.25 -13.06 -10.29
C ASN A 240 -7.02 -13.70 -9.62
N LEU A 241 -7.14 -13.97 -8.32
CA LEU A 241 -6.06 -14.54 -7.53
C LEU A 241 -5.52 -15.85 -8.12
N MET A 242 -6.39 -16.73 -8.64
CA MET A 242 -5.98 -18.02 -9.21
C MET A 242 -5.18 -17.82 -10.50
N SER A 243 -5.63 -16.91 -11.37
CA SER A 243 -4.89 -16.55 -12.58
C SER A 243 -3.51 -15.99 -12.25
N ARG A 244 -3.40 -15.10 -11.27
CA ARG A 244 -2.12 -14.50 -10.85
C ARG A 244 -1.19 -15.55 -10.25
N VAL A 245 -1.68 -16.44 -9.38
CA VAL A 245 -0.90 -17.53 -8.79
C VAL A 245 -0.44 -18.53 -9.85
N ALA A 246 -1.27 -18.87 -10.83
CA ALA A 246 -0.89 -19.77 -11.92
C ALA A 246 0.25 -19.20 -12.80
N HIS A 247 0.36 -17.88 -12.91
CA HIS A 247 1.39 -17.19 -13.69
C HIS A 247 2.53 -16.64 -12.82
N GLU A 248 2.59 -17.04 -11.58
CA GLU A 248 3.43 -16.52 -10.50
C GLU A 248 4.90 -16.22 -10.87
N ALA A 249 5.46 -16.98 -11.79
CA ALA A 249 6.85 -16.86 -12.16
C ALA A 249 7.11 -16.05 -13.43
N LYS A 250 6.07 -15.70 -14.19
CA LYS A 250 6.20 -15.21 -15.58
C LYS A 250 5.19 -14.12 -15.94
N GLU A 251 4.73 -13.38 -14.95
CA GLU A 251 3.70 -12.36 -15.18
C GLU A 251 4.21 -11.27 -16.13
N TYR A 252 5.46 -10.83 -15.88
CA TYR A 252 6.17 -9.90 -16.76
C TYR A 252 7.50 -10.53 -17.21
N THR A 253 7.87 -10.29 -18.46
CA THR A 253 8.93 -11.03 -19.12
C THR A 253 10.26 -10.28 -19.24
N ILE A 254 10.37 -9.06 -18.71
CA ILE A 254 11.56 -8.21 -18.81
C ILE A 254 12.74 -8.85 -18.05
N PRO A 255 13.83 -9.23 -18.76
CA PRO A 255 14.97 -9.83 -18.08
C PRO A 255 15.64 -8.84 -17.14
N GLY A 256 16.12 -9.32 -15.98
CA GLY A 256 16.78 -8.48 -14.98
C GLY A 256 15.85 -7.66 -14.09
N LEU A 257 14.53 -7.69 -14.33
CA LEU A 257 13.51 -7.00 -13.54
C LEU A 257 12.50 -7.99 -12.96
N SER A 258 12.16 -7.78 -11.71
CA SER A 258 11.09 -8.51 -11.02
C SER A 258 10.21 -7.53 -10.25
N PHE A 259 8.92 -7.83 -10.11
CA PHE A 259 7.97 -7.01 -9.38
C PHE A 259 7.56 -7.67 -8.07
N VAL A 260 7.27 -6.84 -7.05
CA VAL A 260 6.76 -7.26 -5.74
C VAL A 260 5.69 -6.28 -5.26
N GLY A 261 5.02 -6.59 -4.16
CA GLY A 261 4.03 -5.71 -3.55
C GLY A 261 2.60 -6.03 -3.93
N GLY A 262 1.69 -5.11 -3.63
CA GLY A 262 0.24 -5.30 -3.82
C GLY A 262 -0.22 -5.40 -5.27
N HIS A 263 0.59 -5.00 -6.22
CA HIS A 263 0.30 -5.07 -7.66
C HIS A 263 0.83 -6.34 -8.34
N HIS A 264 1.39 -7.26 -7.55
CA HIS A 264 1.92 -8.52 -8.08
C HIS A 264 0.95 -9.68 -7.79
N ILE A 265 1.45 -10.89 -7.57
CA ILE A 265 0.77 -12.19 -7.63
C ILE A 265 -0.47 -12.30 -6.73
N ARG A 266 -0.36 -11.89 -5.48
CA ARG A 266 -1.41 -12.16 -4.47
C ARG A 266 -2.34 -10.99 -4.18
N GLY A 267 -2.15 -9.87 -4.86
CA GLY A 267 -2.96 -8.68 -4.63
C GLY A 267 -2.59 -7.99 -3.32
N ASP A 268 -3.57 -7.59 -2.57
CA ASP A 268 -3.54 -6.58 -1.53
C ASP A 268 -3.15 -7.06 -0.12
N GLY A 269 -2.81 -6.08 0.73
CA GLY A 269 -2.54 -6.21 2.15
C GLY A 269 -1.11 -6.58 2.51
N TYR A 270 -0.77 -6.39 3.78
CA TYR A 270 0.58 -6.63 4.30
C TYR A 270 1.05 -8.07 4.09
N CYS A 271 0.21 -9.07 4.40
CA CYS A 271 0.56 -10.46 4.24
C CYS A 271 0.94 -10.81 2.81
N SER A 272 0.18 -10.34 1.83
CA SER A 272 0.44 -10.56 0.40
C SER A 272 1.71 -9.85 -0.05
N ALA A 273 1.93 -8.61 0.39
CA ALA A 273 3.12 -7.83 0.04
C ALA A 273 4.40 -8.48 0.59
N TYR A 274 4.41 -8.88 1.87
CA TYR A 274 5.57 -9.57 2.46
C TYR A 274 5.81 -10.95 1.87
N TYR A 275 4.74 -11.70 1.59
CA TYR A 275 4.86 -13.00 0.93
C TYR A 275 5.51 -12.86 -0.45
N THR A 276 5.02 -11.95 -1.29
CA THR A 276 5.59 -11.75 -2.63
C THR A 276 7.03 -11.26 -2.56
N GLY A 277 7.37 -10.39 -1.61
CA GLY A 277 8.75 -9.97 -1.35
C GLY A 277 9.67 -11.14 -1.01
N SER A 278 9.26 -12.02 -0.09
CA SER A 278 10.01 -13.21 0.29
C SER A 278 10.15 -14.22 -0.87
N PHE A 279 9.06 -14.45 -1.60
CA PHE A 279 9.03 -15.38 -2.72
C PHE A 279 9.94 -14.93 -3.87
N ILE A 280 9.79 -13.69 -4.33
CA ILE A 280 10.60 -13.14 -5.42
C ILE A 280 12.06 -12.98 -5.00
N GLY A 281 12.32 -12.50 -3.78
CA GLY A 281 13.68 -12.40 -3.23
C GLY A 281 14.41 -13.74 -3.23
N SER A 282 13.76 -14.80 -2.76
CA SER A 282 14.31 -16.18 -2.77
C SER A 282 14.58 -16.68 -4.20
N ARG A 283 13.73 -16.32 -5.14
CA ARG A 283 13.90 -16.68 -6.55
C ARG A 283 15.08 -15.95 -7.19
N VAL A 284 15.23 -14.66 -6.94
CA VAL A 284 16.37 -13.86 -7.43
C VAL A 284 17.67 -14.38 -6.85
N VAL A 285 17.72 -14.71 -5.56
CA VAL A 285 18.92 -15.32 -4.93
C VAL A 285 19.30 -16.63 -5.61
N ARG A 286 18.34 -17.52 -5.87
CA ARG A 286 18.63 -18.80 -6.58
C ARG A 286 19.18 -18.55 -7.98
N LYS A 287 18.61 -17.58 -8.71
CA LYS A 287 19.08 -17.21 -10.05
C LYS A 287 20.52 -16.67 -10.03
N LEU A 288 20.84 -15.80 -9.09
CA LEU A 288 22.19 -15.26 -8.93
C LEU A 288 23.21 -16.34 -8.58
N LYS A 289 22.88 -17.25 -7.65
CA LYS A 289 23.75 -18.37 -7.30
C LYS A 289 24.01 -19.32 -8.47
N ALA A 290 22.97 -19.61 -9.28
CA ALA A 290 23.13 -20.43 -10.49
C ALA A 290 24.05 -19.77 -11.53
N ALA A 291 23.92 -18.45 -11.72
CA ALA A 291 24.78 -17.69 -12.62
C ALA A 291 26.24 -17.67 -12.13
N ASP A 292 26.47 -17.50 -10.82
CA ASP A 292 27.81 -17.53 -10.23
C ASP A 292 28.48 -18.93 -10.40
N ALA A 293 27.73 -20.01 -10.21
CA ALA A 293 28.22 -21.38 -10.42
C ALA A 293 28.61 -21.65 -11.88
N ALA A 294 27.74 -21.24 -12.82
CA ALA A 294 28.03 -21.38 -14.24
C ALA A 294 29.27 -20.57 -14.69
N ALA A 295 29.46 -19.37 -14.14
CA ALA A 295 30.64 -18.56 -14.41
C ALA A 295 31.93 -19.20 -13.87
N GLN A 296 31.88 -19.85 -12.69
CA GLN A 296 33.01 -20.60 -12.13
C GLN A 296 33.36 -21.85 -12.93
N GLU A 297 32.36 -22.52 -13.50
CA GLU A 297 32.59 -23.71 -14.37
C GLU A 297 33.19 -23.31 -15.73
N ALA A 298 32.72 -22.19 -16.30
CA ALA A 298 33.22 -21.69 -17.58
C ALA A 298 34.63 -21.08 -17.51
N GLY A 299 35.10 -20.70 -16.30
CA GLY A 299 36.46 -20.18 -16.06
C GLY A 299 37.51 -21.25 -15.71
N LYS A 300 37.07 -22.50 -15.63
CA LYS A 300 37.96 -23.67 -15.48
C LYS A 300 38.28 -24.32 -16.83
#